data_50063ac0607018d189b224cf5dfe4b8c
#
_entry.id   50063ac0607018d189b224cf5dfe4b8c
#
_cell.length_a   1.000
_cell.length_b   1.000
_cell.length_c   1.000
_cell.angle_alpha   90.00
_cell.angle_beta   90.00
_cell.angle_gamma   90.00
#
_symmetry.space_group_name_H-M   'P 1'
#
loop_
_entity.id
_entity.type
_entity.pdbx_description
1 polymer ?
#
loop_
_entity_poly.entity_id
_entity_poly.type
_entity_poly.pdbx_seq_one_letter_code
_entity_poly.pdbx_strand_id
1 'polypeptide(L)'
;MLRVGVTPVTAGVDDLWDATAMSLRSAFAWLVGAVLVAAACSSGTTASTAEPTDDAWRTTALVDTRSGETLTIDELKGKLVVVEPMAIWCSNCRIQQGEAAVALDRLDDPDIVYVSVDVDPNERAGDLAAYADGEGFDWAFVVATKEVARSLATTFGDQILSPPSTPLILIGPDGEVVDQHFGIRRADDLVELFSQYLS
;
A
#
# COMPACT_ATOMS: atom_id res chain seq x y z
N MET A 1 24.56 19.94 48.72
CA MET A 1 23.21 20.47 49.04
C MET A 1 23.04 21.79 48.32
N LEU A 2 22.40 21.78 47.16
CA LEU A 2 21.91 22.99 46.51
C LEU A 2 20.48 22.71 46.03
N ARG A 3 19.51 23.40 46.63
CA ARG A 3 18.11 23.38 46.21
C ARG A 3 17.94 24.40 45.08
N VAL A 4 17.46 23.92 43.92
CA VAL A 4 16.97 24.80 42.85
C VAL A 4 15.45 24.87 42.98
N GLY A 5 14.96 26.06 43.26
CA GLY A 5 13.54 26.37 43.38
C GLY A 5 12.87 26.42 42.00
N VAL A 6 11.74 25.76 41.90
CA VAL A 6 10.83 25.84 40.76
C VAL A 6 9.73 26.79 41.12
N THR A 7 9.63 27.92 40.38
CA THR A 7 8.49 28.86 40.46
C THR A 7 7.43 28.48 39.42
N PRO A 8 6.15 28.37 39.77
CA PRO A 8 5.10 28.19 38.82
C PRO A 8 4.71 29.50 38.15
N VAL A 9 4.70 29.54 36.83
CA VAL A 9 4.10 30.62 36.04
C VAL A 9 2.65 30.23 35.78
N THR A 10 1.75 30.88 36.51
CA THR A 10 0.33 30.94 36.19
C THR A 10 0.08 32.21 35.36
N ALA A 11 -0.27 32.04 34.10
CA ALA A 11 -0.88 33.11 33.30
C ALA A 11 -2.17 32.55 32.71
N GLY A 12 -3.21 33.07 33.08
CA GLY A 12 -4.55 33.26 32.88
C GLY A 12 -4.93 33.54 31.44
N VAL A 13 -5.85 32.75 30.96
CA VAL A 13 -6.59 32.94 29.72
C VAL A 13 -8.07 32.98 30.09
N ASP A 14 -8.46 34.15 30.61
CA ASP A 14 -9.86 34.52 30.65
C ASP A 14 -10.02 35.78 29.78
N ASP A 15 -11.18 35.90 29.17
CA ASP A 15 -11.66 37.02 28.37
C ASP A 15 -11.36 36.98 26.86
N LEU A 16 -12.37 36.50 26.15
CA LEU A 16 -12.92 37.16 24.95
C LEU A 16 -14.14 36.39 24.41
N TRP A 17 -15.19 36.35 25.24
CA TRP A 17 -16.55 36.19 24.73
C TRP A 17 -17.29 37.49 24.94
N ASP A 18 -17.35 38.33 23.94
CA ASP A 18 -18.32 39.41 23.97
C ASP A 18 -19.17 39.35 22.69
N ALA A 19 -20.43 39.18 22.97
CA ALA A 19 -21.51 39.14 22.04
C ALA A 19 -21.92 40.57 21.61
N THR A 20 -22.11 40.77 20.34
CA THR A 20 -22.99 41.84 19.87
C THR A 20 -24.01 41.33 18.88
N ALA A 21 -25.16 41.05 19.41
CA ALA A 21 -26.42 41.02 18.70
C ALA A 21 -26.90 42.42 18.40
N MET A 22 -27.27 42.72 17.18
CA MET A 22 -28.22 43.77 16.84
C MET A 22 -28.77 43.51 15.45
N SER A 23 -29.96 43.05 15.37
CA SER A 23 -31.30 43.64 15.31
C SER A 23 -31.70 44.07 13.91
N LEU A 24 -32.68 43.34 13.44
CA LEU A 24 -33.83 43.62 12.57
C LEU A 24 -34.05 45.03 12.04
N ARG A 25 -34.36 45.19 10.76
CA ARG A 25 -35.68 45.58 10.23
C ARG A 25 -35.66 46.06 8.77
N SER A 26 -36.47 45.38 7.97
CA SER A 26 -37.41 45.91 6.98
C SER A 26 -36.93 46.79 5.82
N ALA A 27 -37.09 46.33 4.61
CA ALA A 27 -38.01 47.02 3.67
C ALA A 27 -38.20 46.22 2.40
N PHE A 28 -39.45 46.05 2.03
CA PHE A 28 -40.00 45.55 0.77
C PHE A 28 -39.57 46.43 -0.39
N ALA A 29 -39.16 45.86 -1.51
CA ALA A 29 -39.40 46.47 -2.84
C ALA A 29 -39.37 45.38 -3.90
N TRP A 30 -40.47 45.23 -4.55
CA TRP A 30 -40.72 44.45 -5.75
C TRP A 30 -39.94 45.00 -6.94
N LEU A 31 -39.22 44.16 -7.67
CA LEU A 31 -38.95 44.36 -9.09
C LEU A 31 -38.78 42.98 -9.76
N VAL A 32 -39.73 42.71 -10.68
CA VAL A 32 -39.73 41.62 -11.59
C VAL A 32 -38.62 41.87 -12.63
N GLY A 33 -37.62 41.00 -12.65
CA GLY A 33 -36.55 41.03 -13.64
C GLY A 33 -36.36 39.62 -14.18
N ALA A 34 -36.57 39.45 -15.47
CA ALA A 34 -36.37 38.20 -16.19
C ALA A 34 -34.94 37.71 -16.04
N VAL A 35 -34.77 36.53 -15.46
CA VAL A 35 -33.48 35.84 -15.38
C VAL A 35 -33.36 34.87 -16.55
N LEU A 36 -32.48 35.20 -17.49
CA LEU A 36 -31.90 34.28 -18.45
C LEU A 36 -31.10 33.23 -17.68
N VAL A 37 -31.61 32.01 -17.69
CA VAL A 37 -30.87 30.85 -17.18
C VAL A 37 -29.81 30.49 -18.21
N ALA A 38 -28.58 30.98 -18.01
CA ALA A 38 -27.41 30.41 -18.65
C ALA A 38 -27.07 29.12 -17.92
N ALA A 39 -27.39 27.98 -18.51
CA ALA A 39 -26.96 26.69 -18.08
C ALA A 39 -25.42 26.57 -18.25
N ALA A 40 -24.68 26.96 -17.24
CA ALA A 40 -23.24 26.63 -17.15
C ALA A 40 -23.15 25.13 -16.84
N CYS A 41 -22.82 24.32 -17.85
CA CYS A 41 -22.33 22.96 -17.65
C CYS A 41 -21.02 23.02 -16.88
N SER A 42 -21.10 23.02 -15.57
CA SER A 42 -19.97 22.71 -14.70
C SER A 42 -19.68 21.24 -14.89
N SER A 43 -18.68 20.92 -15.71
CA SER A 43 -18.04 19.61 -15.71
C SER A 43 -17.33 19.45 -14.38
N GLY A 44 -18.10 19.11 -13.35
CA GLY A 44 -17.57 18.64 -12.10
C GLY A 44 -16.85 17.32 -12.37
N THR A 45 -15.55 17.35 -12.41
CA THR A 45 -14.73 16.14 -12.26
C THR A 45 -15.01 15.62 -10.84
N THR A 46 -16.04 14.79 -10.72
CA THR A 46 -16.20 13.96 -9.53
C THR A 46 -14.98 13.03 -9.52
N ALA A 47 -14.04 13.28 -8.63
CA ALA A 47 -13.09 12.27 -8.25
C ALA A 47 -13.94 11.08 -7.77
N SER A 48 -14.05 10.08 -8.65
CA SER A 48 -14.65 8.80 -8.29
C SER A 48 -13.77 8.22 -7.20
N THR A 49 -14.22 8.29 -5.96
CA THR A 49 -13.70 7.44 -4.91
C THR A 49 -14.26 6.06 -5.24
N ALA A 50 -13.57 5.35 -6.14
CA ALA A 50 -13.87 3.96 -6.39
C ALA A 50 -13.73 3.24 -5.04
N GLU A 51 -14.77 2.55 -4.61
CA GLU A 51 -14.66 1.63 -3.50
C GLU A 51 -13.60 0.59 -3.87
N PRO A 52 -12.74 0.15 -2.91
CA PRO A 52 -11.73 -0.85 -3.20
C PRO A 52 -12.45 -2.11 -3.72
N THR A 53 -12.09 -2.54 -4.90
CA THR A 53 -12.52 -3.84 -5.42
C THR A 53 -11.68 -4.92 -4.76
N ASP A 54 -12.22 -6.12 -4.57
CA ASP A 54 -11.48 -7.26 -4.01
C ASP A 54 -10.22 -7.58 -4.84
N ASP A 55 -10.19 -7.15 -6.12
CA ASP A 55 -9.10 -7.36 -7.07
C ASP A 55 -8.12 -6.19 -7.18
N ALA A 56 -8.26 -5.11 -6.41
CA ALA A 56 -7.38 -3.94 -6.53
C ALA A 56 -5.89 -4.28 -6.29
N TRP A 57 -5.58 -5.30 -5.50
CA TRP A 57 -4.21 -5.77 -5.28
C TRP A 57 -3.57 -6.36 -6.55
N ARG A 58 -4.38 -6.80 -7.52
CA ARG A 58 -3.91 -7.35 -8.80
C ARG A 58 -3.85 -6.30 -9.91
N THR A 59 -4.82 -5.38 -9.91
CA THR A 59 -5.09 -4.47 -11.03
C THR A 59 -4.51 -3.08 -10.85
N THR A 60 -4.15 -2.70 -9.60
CA THR A 60 -3.52 -1.41 -9.33
C THR A 60 -2.08 -1.40 -9.84
N ALA A 61 -1.73 -0.36 -10.58
CA ALA A 61 -0.38 -0.14 -11.04
C ALA A 61 0.55 0.13 -9.85
N LEU A 62 1.59 -0.68 -9.71
CA LEU A 62 2.65 -0.60 -8.71
C LEU A 62 3.94 -0.18 -9.40
N VAL A 63 4.76 0.62 -8.74
CA VAL A 63 6.03 1.10 -9.29
C VAL A 63 7.18 0.39 -8.59
N ASP A 64 8.02 -0.30 -9.35
CA ASP A 64 9.26 -0.84 -8.82
C ASP A 64 10.18 0.30 -8.37
N THR A 65 10.59 0.23 -7.12
CA THR A 65 11.29 1.32 -6.43
C THR A 65 12.71 1.59 -6.97
N ARG A 66 13.31 0.63 -7.67
CA ARG A 66 14.65 0.75 -8.26
C ARG A 66 14.61 1.16 -9.72
N SER A 67 13.87 0.44 -10.56
CA SER A 67 13.81 0.73 -11.99
C SER A 67 12.88 1.89 -12.34
N GLY A 68 11.88 2.15 -11.49
CA GLY A 68 10.78 3.08 -11.79
C GLY A 68 9.77 2.52 -12.81
N GLU A 69 9.92 1.26 -13.22
CA GLU A 69 8.98 0.60 -14.10
C GLU A 69 7.66 0.32 -13.37
N THR A 70 6.57 0.40 -14.10
CA THR A 70 5.23 0.12 -13.56
C THR A 70 4.82 -1.28 -13.94
N LEU A 71 4.23 -2.01 -12.99
CA LEU A 71 3.67 -3.35 -13.19
C LEU A 71 2.32 -3.47 -12.50
N THR A 72 1.46 -4.35 -12.99
CA THR A 72 0.33 -4.91 -12.26
C THR A 72 0.53 -6.41 -12.11
N ILE A 73 -0.06 -7.00 -11.09
CA ILE A 73 0.04 -8.46 -10.92
C ILE A 73 -0.68 -9.19 -12.08
N ASP A 74 -1.79 -8.64 -12.58
CA ASP A 74 -2.54 -9.25 -13.69
C ASP A 74 -1.79 -9.25 -15.04
N GLU A 75 -0.86 -8.29 -15.26
CA GLU A 75 -0.02 -8.27 -16.47
C GLU A 75 1.03 -9.39 -16.49
N LEU A 76 1.29 -10.00 -15.34
CA LEU A 76 2.24 -11.12 -15.20
C LEU A 76 1.61 -12.49 -15.52
N LYS A 77 0.35 -12.50 -15.95
CA LYS A 77 -0.33 -13.74 -16.40
C LYS A 77 0.50 -14.46 -17.46
N GLY A 78 0.55 -15.77 -17.36
CA GLY A 78 1.44 -16.64 -18.15
C GLY A 78 2.71 -17.03 -17.42
N LYS A 79 2.98 -16.40 -16.26
CA LYS A 79 4.12 -16.70 -15.40
C LYS A 79 3.67 -17.23 -14.04
N LEU A 80 4.58 -17.91 -13.36
CA LEU A 80 4.43 -18.20 -11.94
C LEU A 80 4.78 -16.93 -11.15
N VAL A 81 3.83 -16.38 -10.42
CA VAL A 81 4.05 -15.13 -9.69
C VAL A 81 3.99 -15.37 -8.18
N VAL A 82 5.01 -14.91 -7.49
CA VAL A 82 5.08 -14.92 -6.02
C VAL A 82 4.91 -13.48 -5.53
N VAL A 83 3.90 -13.24 -4.72
CA VAL A 83 3.69 -11.95 -4.05
C VAL A 83 3.98 -12.11 -2.57
N GLU A 84 4.93 -11.34 -2.06
CA GLU A 84 5.34 -11.33 -0.66
C GLU A 84 5.00 -9.97 -0.01
N PRO A 85 3.93 -9.87 0.76
CA PRO A 85 3.73 -8.72 1.65
C PRO A 85 4.82 -8.67 2.74
N MET A 86 5.56 -7.56 2.80
CA MET A 86 6.73 -7.43 3.66
C MET A 86 6.87 -6.04 4.29
N ALA A 87 7.89 -5.85 5.12
CA ALA A 87 8.39 -4.55 5.57
C ALA A 87 9.92 -4.63 5.77
N ILE A 88 10.64 -3.53 5.59
CA ILE A 88 12.10 -3.46 5.68
C ILE A 88 12.61 -3.91 7.06
N TRP A 89 11.91 -3.52 8.14
CA TRP A 89 12.28 -3.87 9.51
C TRP A 89 12.03 -5.35 9.88
N CYS A 90 11.32 -6.10 9.03
CA CYS A 90 10.91 -7.47 9.31
C CYS A 90 12.07 -8.47 9.08
N SER A 91 12.67 -8.96 10.17
CA SER A 91 13.76 -9.95 10.09
C SER A 91 13.33 -11.29 9.47
N ASN A 92 12.09 -11.73 9.70
CA ASN A 92 11.57 -12.96 9.10
C ASN A 92 11.40 -12.82 7.58
N CYS A 93 10.96 -11.63 7.11
CA CYS A 93 10.86 -11.35 5.68
C CYS A 93 12.23 -11.44 5.00
N ARG A 94 13.26 -10.84 5.62
CA ARG A 94 14.64 -10.94 5.11
C ARG A 94 15.13 -12.39 5.02
N ILE A 95 14.81 -13.23 6.01
CA ILE A 95 15.14 -14.67 5.95
C ILE A 95 14.39 -15.33 4.81
N GLN A 96 13.09 -15.08 4.65
CA GLN A 96 12.27 -15.61 3.58
C GLN A 96 12.79 -15.20 2.20
N GLN A 97 13.16 -13.94 2.03
CA GLN A 97 13.74 -13.40 0.79
C GLN A 97 15.08 -14.07 0.48
N GLY A 98 15.91 -14.33 1.48
CA GLY A 98 17.15 -15.09 1.31
C GLY A 98 16.90 -16.53 0.83
N GLU A 99 15.90 -17.21 1.39
CA GLU A 99 15.50 -18.56 0.93
C GLU A 99 14.91 -18.51 -0.50
N ALA A 100 14.13 -17.47 -0.82
CA ALA A 100 13.61 -17.24 -2.16
C ALA A 100 14.73 -16.97 -3.18
N ALA A 101 15.72 -16.15 -2.84
CA ALA A 101 16.86 -15.88 -3.70
C ALA A 101 17.60 -17.17 -4.07
N VAL A 102 17.85 -18.05 -3.08
CA VAL A 102 18.47 -19.36 -3.33
C VAL A 102 17.61 -20.24 -4.23
N ALA A 103 16.29 -20.24 -4.04
CA ALA A 103 15.38 -21.04 -4.85
C ALA A 103 15.33 -20.53 -6.31
N LEU A 104 15.25 -19.22 -6.51
CA LEU A 104 15.22 -18.57 -7.83
C LEU A 104 16.54 -18.82 -8.59
N ASP A 105 17.70 -18.68 -7.91
CA ASP A 105 19.02 -18.96 -8.50
C ASP A 105 19.14 -20.42 -8.97
N ARG A 106 18.59 -21.37 -8.20
CA ARG A 106 18.62 -22.80 -8.56
C ARG A 106 17.72 -23.14 -9.74
N LEU A 107 16.57 -22.50 -9.84
CA LEU A 107 15.62 -22.76 -10.91
C LEU A 107 16.03 -22.05 -12.20
N ASP A 108 16.60 -20.84 -12.08
CA ASP A 108 17.07 -19.99 -13.19
C ASP A 108 16.03 -19.92 -14.33
N ASP A 109 14.75 -19.76 -13.97
CA ASP A 109 13.63 -19.78 -14.89
C ASP A 109 13.00 -18.39 -15.02
N PRO A 110 13.01 -17.78 -16.23
CA PRO A 110 12.45 -16.44 -16.46
C PRO A 110 10.93 -16.38 -16.34
N ASP A 111 10.26 -17.51 -16.23
CA ASP A 111 8.81 -17.59 -16.06
C ASP A 111 8.40 -17.57 -14.58
N ILE A 112 9.36 -17.44 -13.66
CA ILE A 112 9.09 -17.13 -12.26
C ILE A 112 9.30 -15.62 -12.02
N VAL A 113 8.28 -14.96 -11.49
CA VAL A 113 8.34 -13.56 -11.09
C VAL A 113 8.08 -13.42 -9.60
N TYR A 114 9.04 -12.86 -8.87
CA TYR A 114 8.89 -12.55 -7.46
C TYR A 114 8.63 -11.05 -7.28
N VAL A 115 7.66 -10.67 -6.45
CA VAL A 115 7.30 -9.29 -6.17
C VAL A 115 7.18 -9.12 -4.65
N SER A 116 8.08 -8.34 -4.06
CA SER A 116 7.99 -7.94 -2.66
C SER A 116 7.17 -6.66 -2.55
N VAL A 117 6.07 -6.72 -1.80
CA VAL A 117 5.12 -5.63 -1.61
C VAL A 117 5.25 -5.10 -0.19
N ASP A 118 5.86 -3.93 -0.03
CA ASP A 118 5.95 -3.26 1.26
C ASP A 118 4.56 -2.78 1.71
N VAL A 119 4.10 -3.29 2.83
CA VAL A 119 2.78 -2.98 3.40
C VAL A 119 2.86 -2.05 4.62
N ASP A 120 4.05 -1.60 5.03
CA ASP A 120 4.20 -0.63 6.11
C ASP A 120 3.93 0.80 5.59
N PRO A 121 2.90 1.50 6.09
CA PRO A 121 2.53 2.83 5.60
C PRO A 121 3.55 3.93 5.96
N ASN A 122 4.58 3.61 6.76
CA ASN A 122 5.60 4.57 7.20
C ASN A 122 6.91 4.43 6.43
N GLU A 123 7.08 3.38 5.64
CA GLU A 123 8.27 3.15 4.83
C GLU A 123 8.19 3.94 3.51
N ARG A 124 9.33 4.20 2.91
CA ARG A 124 9.45 5.03 1.72
C ARG A 124 10.08 4.23 0.59
N ALA A 125 9.67 4.52 -0.63
CA ALA A 125 10.22 3.87 -1.83
C ALA A 125 11.76 3.92 -1.91
N GLY A 126 12.38 5.05 -1.52
CA GLY A 126 13.85 5.17 -1.52
C GLY A 126 14.54 4.28 -0.48
N ASP A 127 13.92 4.09 0.68
CA ASP A 127 14.45 3.20 1.72
C ASP A 127 14.29 1.74 1.31
N LEU A 128 13.18 1.40 0.67
CA LEU A 128 12.91 0.06 0.12
C LEU A 128 13.88 -0.29 -1.02
N ALA A 129 14.15 0.66 -1.93
CA ALA A 129 15.16 0.48 -2.97
C ALA A 129 16.55 0.23 -2.38
N ALA A 130 16.96 1.04 -1.39
CA ALA A 130 18.25 0.87 -0.71
C ALA A 130 18.35 -0.48 0.04
N TYR A 131 17.23 -0.94 0.60
CA TYR A 131 17.15 -2.26 1.23
C TYR A 131 17.39 -3.37 0.20
N ALA A 132 16.65 -3.36 -0.92
CA ALA A 132 16.78 -4.38 -1.96
C ALA A 132 18.21 -4.44 -2.53
N ASP A 133 18.82 -3.27 -2.79
CA ASP A 133 20.20 -3.17 -3.26
C ASP A 133 21.20 -3.67 -2.21
N GLY A 134 20.99 -3.31 -0.94
CA GLY A 134 21.87 -3.71 0.17
C GLY A 134 21.87 -5.21 0.45
N GLU A 135 20.74 -5.88 0.25
CA GLU A 135 20.60 -7.34 0.40
C GLU A 135 20.95 -8.10 -0.88
N GLY A 136 21.04 -7.42 -2.03
CA GLY A 136 21.38 -8.02 -3.31
C GLY A 136 20.22 -8.78 -3.97
N PHE A 137 18.98 -8.43 -3.64
CA PHE A 137 17.80 -9.02 -4.29
C PHE A 137 17.54 -8.33 -5.64
N ASP A 138 17.25 -9.10 -6.69
CA ASP A 138 17.13 -8.57 -8.05
C ASP A 138 15.72 -8.67 -8.67
N TRP A 139 14.70 -8.83 -7.85
CA TRP A 139 13.29 -8.77 -8.25
C TRP A 139 12.63 -7.45 -7.89
N ALA A 140 11.37 -7.26 -8.28
CA ALA A 140 10.63 -6.03 -8.05
C ALA A 140 10.27 -5.82 -6.56
N PHE A 141 10.56 -4.61 -6.06
CA PHE A 141 10.15 -4.14 -4.73
C PHE A 141 9.23 -2.92 -4.90
N VAL A 142 7.99 -3.04 -4.44
CA VAL A 142 6.95 -2.05 -4.63
C VAL A 142 6.32 -1.64 -3.30
N VAL A 143 5.86 -0.39 -3.20
CA VAL A 143 5.14 0.10 -2.01
C VAL A 143 3.64 -0.04 -2.24
N ALA A 144 2.95 -0.72 -1.34
CA ALA A 144 1.51 -0.86 -1.40
C ALA A 144 0.81 0.49 -1.19
N THR A 145 -0.15 0.81 -2.05
CA THR A 145 -1.11 1.87 -1.74
C THR A 145 -2.07 1.40 -0.66
N LYS A 146 -2.76 2.34 0.00
CA LYS A 146 -3.82 1.99 0.97
C LYS A 146 -4.92 1.12 0.37
N GLU A 147 -5.18 1.30 -0.93
CA GLU A 147 -6.16 0.52 -1.67
C GLU A 147 -5.68 -0.92 -1.86
N VAL A 148 -4.45 -1.10 -2.31
CA VAL A 148 -3.80 -2.42 -2.46
C VAL A 148 -3.75 -3.16 -1.12
N ALA A 149 -3.28 -2.52 -0.05
CA ALA A 149 -3.23 -3.13 1.27
C ALA A 149 -4.61 -3.57 1.76
N ARG A 150 -5.65 -2.73 1.57
CA ARG A 150 -7.02 -3.07 1.95
C ARG A 150 -7.56 -4.23 1.12
N SER A 151 -7.32 -4.23 -0.19
CA SER A 151 -7.73 -5.32 -1.09
C SER A 151 -7.06 -6.64 -0.72
N LEU A 152 -5.75 -6.63 -0.41
CA LEU A 152 -5.05 -7.80 0.13
C LEU A 152 -5.72 -8.33 1.40
N ALA A 153 -6.02 -7.45 2.37
CA ALA A 153 -6.67 -7.86 3.60
C ALA A 153 -8.09 -8.41 3.38
N THR A 154 -8.84 -7.82 2.46
CA THR A 154 -10.19 -8.29 2.11
C THR A 154 -10.16 -9.67 1.47
N THR A 155 -9.18 -9.93 0.60
CA THR A 155 -9.06 -11.19 -0.14
C THR A 155 -8.45 -12.32 0.70
N PHE A 156 -7.42 -12.01 1.51
CA PHE A 156 -6.59 -13.02 2.19
C PHE A 156 -6.67 -12.99 3.71
N GLY A 157 -7.45 -12.04 4.26
CA GLY A 157 -7.55 -11.81 5.70
C GLY A 157 -6.46 -10.88 6.23
N ASP A 158 -6.69 -10.27 7.39
CA ASP A 158 -5.82 -9.23 7.97
C ASP A 158 -4.38 -9.70 8.24
N GLN A 159 -4.17 -10.99 8.44
CA GLN A 159 -2.84 -11.56 8.69
C GLN A 159 -1.88 -11.33 7.51
N ILE A 160 -2.39 -11.14 6.30
CA ILE A 160 -1.60 -10.85 5.09
C ILE A 160 -0.80 -9.54 5.24
N LEU A 161 -1.30 -8.60 6.04
CA LEU A 161 -0.66 -7.32 6.34
C LEU A 161 0.26 -7.37 7.57
N SER A 162 0.56 -8.57 8.08
CA SER A 162 1.48 -8.76 9.19
C SER A 162 2.82 -9.31 8.68
N PRO A 163 3.81 -8.46 8.35
CA PRO A 163 5.09 -8.90 7.80
C PRO A 163 5.77 -10.01 8.62
N PRO A 164 5.78 -9.98 9.98
CA PRO A 164 6.41 -11.05 10.76
C PRO A 164 5.79 -12.43 10.57
N SER A 165 4.58 -12.53 10.03
CA SER A 165 3.96 -13.81 9.66
C SER A 165 4.49 -14.38 8.35
N THR A 166 5.36 -13.66 7.66
CA THR A 166 5.96 -14.02 6.36
C THR A 166 4.94 -14.59 5.37
N PRO A 167 3.96 -13.75 4.97
CA PRO A 167 2.93 -14.19 4.03
C PRO A 167 3.51 -14.35 2.62
N LEU A 168 3.14 -15.42 1.95
CA LEU A 168 3.40 -15.63 0.52
C LEU A 168 2.09 -15.97 -0.18
N ILE A 169 1.88 -15.37 -1.34
CA ILE A 169 0.79 -15.68 -2.26
C ILE A 169 1.42 -16.19 -3.54
N LEU A 170 1.04 -17.37 -3.98
CA LEU A 170 1.49 -17.96 -5.23
C LEU A 170 0.35 -17.93 -6.25
N ILE A 171 0.65 -17.43 -7.44
CA ILE A 171 -0.30 -17.29 -8.55
C ILE A 171 0.24 -18.12 -9.71
N GLY A 172 -0.57 -19.05 -10.18
CA GLY A 172 -0.23 -19.90 -11.31
C GLY A 172 -0.23 -19.16 -12.65
N PRO A 173 0.30 -19.78 -13.71
CA PRO A 173 0.33 -19.17 -15.05
C PRO A 173 -1.06 -18.84 -15.64
N ASP A 174 -2.11 -19.50 -15.15
CA ASP A 174 -3.51 -19.19 -15.50
C ASP A 174 -4.03 -17.90 -14.84
N GLY A 175 -3.27 -17.34 -13.89
CA GLY A 175 -3.63 -16.16 -13.11
C GLY A 175 -4.43 -16.48 -11.83
N GLU A 176 -4.64 -17.76 -11.51
CA GLU A 176 -5.35 -18.17 -10.29
C GLU A 176 -4.39 -18.25 -9.10
N VAL A 177 -4.88 -17.90 -7.91
CA VAL A 177 -4.12 -18.13 -6.66
C VAL A 177 -4.09 -19.62 -6.38
N VAL A 178 -2.91 -20.20 -6.40
CA VAL A 178 -2.70 -21.66 -6.23
C VAL A 178 -2.21 -22.02 -4.84
N ASP A 179 -1.62 -21.07 -4.11
CA ASP A 179 -1.20 -21.26 -2.71
C ASP A 179 -1.21 -19.95 -1.95
N GLN A 180 -1.53 -20.03 -0.67
CA GLN A 180 -1.35 -18.96 0.32
C GLN A 180 -0.71 -19.55 1.56
N HIS A 181 0.43 -19.01 1.95
CA HIS A 181 1.22 -19.54 3.06
C HIS A 181 1.60 -18.44 4.06
N PHE A 182 1.72 -18.84 5.32
CA PHE A 182 2.32 -18.05 6.39
C PHE A 182 3.47 -18.83 7.02
N GLY A 183 4.51 -18.14 7.37
CA GLY A 183 5.75 -18.73 7.90
C GLY A 183 6.83 -18.86 6.82
N ILE A 184 8.07 -19.04 7.28
CA ILE A 184 9.23 -19.14 6.39
C ILE A 184 9.20 -20.50 5.67
N ARG A 185 9.28 -20.47 4.34
CA ARG A 185 9.55 -21.64 3.48
C ARG A 185 11.02 -21.68 3.13
N ARG A 186 11.62 -22.86 3.28
CA ARG A 186 13.00 -23.11 2.91
C ARG A 186 13.18 -23.16 1.40
N ALA A 187 14.39 -22.86 0.94
CA ALA A 187 14.71 -22.88 -0.48
C ALA A 187 14.36 -24.23 -1.17
N ASP A 188 14.60 -25.34 -0.50
CA ASP A 188 14.27 -26.67 -1.05
C ASP A 188 12.76 -26.84 -1.24
N ASP A 189 11.95 -26.39 -0.28
CA ASP A 189 10.48 -26.43 -0.36
C ASP A 189 9.95 -25.49 -1.44
N LEU A 190 10.58 -24.33 -1.62
CA LEU A 190 10.24 -23.37 -2.68
C LEU A 190 10.56 -23.93 -4.07
N VAL A 191 11.73 -24.57 -4.24
CA VAL A 191 12.12 -25.23 -5.51
C VAL A 191 11.12 -26.32 -5.86
N GLU A 192 10.75 -27.18 -4.89
CA GLU A 192 9.76 -28.22 -5.12
C GLU A 192 8.39 -27.64 -5.51
N LEU A 193 7.94 -26.61 -4.79
CA LEU A 193 6.66 -25.95 -5.04
C LEU A 193 6.64 -25.28 -6.43
N PHE A 194 7.64 -24.48 -6.75
CA PHE A 194 7.67 -23.72 -8.01
C PHE A 194 7.78 -24.66 -9.22
N SER A 195 8.58 -25.72 -9.10
CA SER A 195 8.74 -26.72 -10.19
C SER A 195 7.44 -27.38 -10.62
N GLN A 196 6.39 -27.38 -9.79
CA GLN A 196 5.08 -27.94 -10.14
C GLN A 196 4.33 -27.10 -11.18
N TYR A 197 4.71 -25.84 -11.36
CA TYR A 197 4.05 -24.87 -12.25
C TYR A 197 4.92 -24.44 -13.44
N LEU A 198 6.14 -24.96 -13.53
CA LEU A 198 7.05 -24.72 -14.66
C LEU A 198 6.87 -25.83 -15.72
N SER A 199 7.01 -25.45 -16.98
CA SER A 199 6.76 -26.34 -18.16
C SER A 199 8.02 -27.03 -18.62
#